data_8b50f84e39580d255b5f9c0a3b3c9cb2
#
_entry.id   8b50f84e39580d255b5f9c0a3b3c9cb2
#
_cell.length_a   1.000
_cell.length_b   1.000
_cell.length_c   1.000
_cell.angle_alpha   90.00
_cell.angle_beta   90.00
_cell.angle_gamma   90.00
#
_symmetry.space_group_name_H-M   'P 1'
#
loop_
_entity.id
_entity.type
_entity.pdbx_description
1 polymer ?
#
loop_
_entity_poly.entity_id
_entity_poly.type
_entity_poly.pdbx_seq_one_letter_code
_entity_poly.pdbx_strand_id
1 'polypeptide(L)'
;DSIPLPTRVFETEFYDVSRVEVLRGPQGTLYGANATAGTVNMIFARPTGEAEASAEIEYGDYNHKKIKIMMNMPLADNLRLRVSGMNLSREGFSTNMFPGKEGEDVDGRDLTSYRAVLEADLNENTVARFTYMNFEEDDNRARAGRQMCKTTETPSYGCHPFKFGREQPQAGSGLNGLLLGAAGLQSFSPLDATPSQPLTDIRQTYQAIDPVYKANEKAYMLAIENNSFENLTIKANFAYHESGIMSQQDYTNNDGRTKLFKGTNPFFPNGEIPISGFTDPNSGNFGTMGIFGGSTGGTHDYPFAYDTSYSENEYKYADVTIASDFDGNVNFVAGFNMLENETVNLYD
;
A
#
# COMPACT_ATOMS: atom_id res chain seq x y z
N ASP A 1 4.09 11.33 17.10
CA ASP A 1 3.75 12.67 17.62
C ASP A 1 2.25 12.82 17.96
N SER A 2 1.56 11.75 18.31
CA SER A 2 0.15 11.70 18.77
C SER A 2 -0.92 12.11 17.76
N ILE A 3 -0.57 12.27 16.50
CA ILE A 3 -1.52 12.46 15.40
C ILE A 3 -1.86 11.09 14.84
N PRO A 4 -3.14 10.64 14.87
CA PRO A 4 -3.53 9.39 14.24
C PRO A 4 -3.28 9.44 12.74
N LEU A 5 -2.72 8.38 12.18
CA LEU A 5 -2.58 8.23 10.74
C LEU A 5 -3.74 7.41 10.17
N PRO A 6 -4.20 7.69 8.95
CA PRO A 6 -5.21 6.87 8.30
C PRO A 6 -4.72 5.42 8.12
N THR A 7 -5.64 4.48 8.07
CA THR A 7 -5.37 3.04 8.11
C THR A 7 -4.58 2.48 6.92
N ARG A 8 -4.32 3.28 5.89
CA ARG A 8 -3.62 2.87 4.67
C ARG A 8 -2.24 3.51 4.47
N VAL A 9 -1.68 4.14 5.49
CA VAL A 9 -0.39 4.87 5.46
C VAL A 9 0.81 3.98 5.84
N PHE A 10 0.67 2.66 5.83
CA PHE A 10 1.74 1.74 6.22
C PHE A 10 2.88 1.60 5.19
N GLU A 11 2.82 2.31 4.09
CA GLU A 11 3.89 2.32 3.09
C GLU A 11 5.04 3.26 3.45
N THR A 12 4.83 4.14 4.44
CA THR A 12 5.86 5.09 4.89
C THR A 12 7.05 4.36 5.49
N GLU A 13 8.20 4.51 4.87
CA GLU A 13 9.46 3.92 5.32
C GLU A 13 9.97 4.58 6.63
N PHE A 14 10.55 3.75 7.50
CA PHE A 14 11.10 4.18 8.78
C PHE A 14 12.50 4.76 8.60
N TYR A 15 12.62 6.07 8.46
CA TYR A 15 13.89 6.77 8.45
C TYR A 15 13.82 8.01 9.34
N ASP A 16 14.94 8.39 9.92
CA ASP A 16 15.06 9.54 10.82
C ASP A 16 13.99 9.53 11.93
N VAL A 17 13.81 8.35 12.54
CA VAL A 17 12.88 8.09 13.63
C VAL A 17 13.64 8.15 14.95
N SER A 18 13.12 8.92 15.92
CA SER A 18 13.69 8.97 17.27
C SER A 18 13.42 7.68 18.04
N ARG A 19 12.17 7.21 18.00
CA ARG A 19 11.75 5.95 18.63
C ARG A 19 10.39 5.47 18.10
N VAL A 20 10.12 4.20 18.31
CA VAL A 20 8.80 3.59 18.10
C VAL A 20 8.30 3.07 19.44
N GLU A 21 7.09 3.46 19.80
CA GLU A 21 6.43 3.02 21.03
C GLU A 21 5.29 2.08 20.67
N VAL A 22 5.24 0.92 21.33
CA VAL A 22 4.17 -0.07 21.18
C VAL A 22 3.40 -0.16 22.49
N LEU A 23 2.18 0.36 22.50
CA LEU A 23 1.29 0.38 23.65
C LEU A 23 0.25 -0.73 23.49
N ARG A 24 0.24 -1.68 24.39
CA ARG A 24 -0.68 -2.83 24.37
C ARG A 24 -1.93 -2.54 25.18
N GLY A 25 -3.07 -3.00 24.68
CA GLY A 25 -4.38 -2.79 25.29
C GLY A 25 -5.06 -1.49 24.83
N PRO A 26 -6.31 -1.25 25.25
CA PRO A 26 -7.09 -0.09 24.82
C PRO A 26 -6.41 1.23 25.18
N GLN A 27 -6.21 2.09 24.19
CA GLN A 27 -5.57 3.40 24.32
C GLN A 27 -6.49 4.55 23.88
N GLY A 28 -7.79 4.30 23.70
CA GLY A 28 -8.73 5.27 23.15
C GLY A 28 -8.83 6.59 23.91
N THR A 29 -8.55 6.59 25.22
CA THR A 29 -8.59 7.81 26.06
C THR A 29 -7.50 8.83 25.71
N LEU A 30 -6.32 8.35 25.29
CA LEU A 30 -5.16 9.19 24.98
C LEU A 30 -4.92 9.38 23.47
N TYR A 31 -5.27 8.36 22.67
CA TYR A 31 -4.97 8.33 21.25
C TYR A 31 -6.23 8.37 20.35
N GLY A 32 -7.42 8.48 20.95
CA GLY A 32 -8.67 8.62 20.21
C GLY A 32 -9.18 7.34 19.57
N ALA A 33 -9.83 7.47 18.43
CA ALA A 33 -10.49 6.37 17.72
C ALA A 33 -9.52 5.28 17.25
N ASN A 34 -10.04 4.04 17.08
CA ASN A 34 -9.34 2.89 16.54
C ASN A 34 -8.19 2.30 17.38
N ALA A 35 -7.99 2.76 18.60
CA ALA A 35 -6.95 2.28 19.54
C ALA A 35 -7.48 1.20 20.51
N THR A 36 -8.29 0.24 20.05
CA THR A 36 -8.95 -0.78 20.89
C THR A 36 -8.03 -1.92 21.32
N ALA A 37 -7.13 -2.35 20.48
CA ALA A 37 -6.19 -3.46 20.76
C ALA A 37 -4.81 -2.95 21.18
N GLY A 38 -4.47 -1.73 20.83
CA GLY A 38 -3.19 -1.10 21.09
C GLY A 38 -2.89 0.02 20.11
N THR A 39 -1.73 0.62 20.28
CA THR A 39 -1.24 1.72 19.43
C THR A 39 0.24 1.51 19.14
N VAL A 40 0.63 1.71 17.89
CA VAL A 40 2.03 1.87 17.49
C VAL A 40 2.25 3.36 17.22
N ASN A 41 3.04 4.00 18.05
CA ASN A 41 3.34 5.43 17.94
C ASN A 41 4.76 5.60 17.40
N MET A 42 4.88 6.27 16.27
CA MET A 42 6.16 6.59 15.64
C MET A 42 6.51 8.04 15.97
N ILE A 43 7.66 8.24 16.58
CA ILE A 43 8.13 9.58 16.98
C ILE A 43 9.33 9.93 16.12
N PHE A 44 9.17 10.91 15.26
CA PHE A 44 10.23 11.40 14.41
C PHE A 44 11.27 12.20 15.19
N ALA A 45 12.51 12.22 14.68
CA ALA A 45 13.54 13.06 15.24
C ALA A 45 13.18 14.54 15.07
N ARG A 46 13.35 15.30 16.15
CA ARG A 46 13.06 16.74 16.19
C ARG A 46 14.28 17.57 15.77
N PRO A 47 14.06 18.77 15.25
CA PRO A 47 15.15 19.74 15.08
C PRO A 47 15.87 20.03 16.41
N THR A 48 17.19 20.21 16.34
CA THR A 48 18.04 20.54 17.47
C THR A 48 18.73 21.87 17.26
N GLY A 49 19.32 22.44 18.33
CA GLY A 49 20.10 23.69 18.27
C GLY A 49 21.50 23.51 17.64
N GLU A 50 21.89 22.30 17.25
CA GLU A 50 23.20 22.01 16.69
C GLU A 50 23.09 21.66 15.21
N ALA A 51 24.05 22.12 14.39
CA ALA A 51 24.09 21.75 12.98
C ALA A 51 24.60 20.30 12.84
N GLU A 52 23.80 19.45 12.23
CA GLU A 52 24.12 18.04 12.02
C GLU A 52 23.79 17.65 10.57
N ALA A 53 24.54 16.70 10.03
CA ALA A 53 24.21 16.07 8.76
C ALA A 53 24.63 14.60 8.79
N SER A 54 23.84 13.74 8.16
CA SER A 54 24.19 12.35 7.95
C SER A 54 23.76 11.87 6.58
N ALA A 55 24.49 10.90 6.05
CA ALA A 55 24.14 10.19 4.84
C ALA A 55 24.44 8.70 5.05
N GLU A 56 23.50 7.86 4.62
CA GLU A 56 23.62 6.42 4.64
C GLU A 56 23.38 5.90 3.23
N ILE A 57 24.24 5.00 2.75
CA ILE A 57 24.11 4.37 1.45
C ILE A 57 24.15 2.86 1.67
N GLU A 58 23.17 2.17 1.12
CA GLU A 58 23.01 0.72 1.21
C GLU A 58 22.98 0.14 -0.21
N TYR A 59 23.73 -0.94 -0.43
CA TYR A 59 23.73 -1.74 -1.64
C TYR A 59 23.48 -3.20 -1.30
N GLY A 60 22.73 -3.90 -2.14
CA GLY A 60 22.39 -5.30 -1.93
C GLY A 60 22.08 -6.05 -3.23
N ASP A 61 21.64 -7.28 -3.06
CA ASP A 61 21.19 -8.13 -4.17
C ASP A 61 20.00 -7.49 -4.91
N TYR A 62 19.76 -7.93 -6.14
CA TYR A 62 18.72 -7.37 -7.03
C TYR A 62 18.93 -5.88 -7.34
N ASN A 63 20.19 -5.47 -7.50
CA ASN A 63 20.55 -4.08 -7.76
C ASN A 63 19.95 -3.09 -6.72
N HIS A 64 19.77 -3.58 -5.48
CA HIS A 64 19.24 -2.78 -4.38
C HIS A 64 20.14 -1.58 -4.09
N LYS A 65 19.57 -0.40 -4.11
CA LYS A 65 20.21 0.87 -3.77
C LYS A 65 19.27 1.64 -2.87
N LYS A 66 19.75 2.00 -1.69
CA LYS A 66 18.99 2.85 -0.76
C LYS A 66 19.89 3.97 -0.27
N ILE A 67 19.42 5.18 -0.36
CA ILE A 67 20.11 6.38 0.10
C ILE A 67 19.21 7.06 1.12
N LYS A 68 19.76 7.37 2.29
CA LYS A 68 19.10 8.21 3.28
C LYS A 68 19.98 9.42 3.56
N ILE A 69 19.37 10.57 3.68
CA ILE A 69 20.04 11.82 4.03
C ILE A 69 19.28 12.52 5.16
N MET A 70 20.00 13.21 6.00
CA MET A 70 19.45 14.06 7.03
C MET A 70 20.33 15.30 7.20
N MET A 71 19.69 16.44 7.38
CA MET A 71 20.32 17.72 7.71
C MET A 71 19.52 18.41 8.80
N ASN A 72 20.18 18.81 9.86
CA ASN A 72 19.63 19.62 10.93
C ASN A 72 20.32 20.99 10.95
N MET A 73 19.53 22.05 10.89
CA MET A 73 20.01 23.42 10.71
C MET A 73 19.35 24.32 11.75
N PRO A 74 20.09 24.84 12.74
CA PRO A 74 19.64 25.99 13.53
C PRO A 74 19.65 27.23 12.63
N LEU A 75 18.48 27.77 12.31
CA LEU A 75 18.33 28.95 11.45
C LEU A 75 18.45 30.25 12.24
N ALA A 76 18.04 30.22 13.50
CA ALA A 76 18.16 31.28 14.50
C ALA A 76 18.11 30.65 15.91
N ASP A 77 18.35 31.44 16.96
CA ASP A 77 18.32 30.97 18.35
C ASP A 77 16.99 30.29 18.71
N ASN A 78 15.90 30.75 18.11
CA ASN A 78 14.56 30.28 18.34
C ASN A 78 13.93 29.55 17.14
N LEU A 79 14.68 29.27 16.07
CA LEU A 79 14.15 28.66 14.86
C LEU A 79 15.08 27.56 14.35
N ARG A 80 14.55 26.35 14.18
CA ARG A 80 15.31 25.15 13.81
C ARG A 80 14.61 24.42 12.68
N LEU A 81 15.37 23.93 11.70
CA LEU A 81 14.89 23.14 10.58
C LEU A 81 15.61 21.79 10.53
N ARG A 82 14.87 20.72 10.39
CA ARG A 82 15.39 19.39 10.09
C ARG A 82 14.76 18.87 8.82
N VAL A 83 15.59 18.49 7.87
CA VAL A 83 15.16 17.87 6.59
C VAL A 83 15.76 16.48 6.52
N SER A 84 14.95 15.52 6.19
CA SER A 84 15.38 14.14 5.96
C SER A 84 14.72 13.58 4.71
N GLY A 85 15.42 12.69 4.02
CA GLY A 85 14.92 12.08 2.80
C GLY A 85 15.52 10.72 2.57
N MET A 86 14.81 9.92 1.78
CA MET A 86 15.20 8.59 1.39
C MET A 86 14.75 8.30 -0.04
N ASN A 87 15.62 7.63 -0.77
CA ASN A 87 15.29 7.01 -2.05
C ASN A 87 15.68 5.54 -1.99
N LEU A 88 14.84 4.66 -2.49
CA LEU A 88 15.08 3.23 -2.61
C LEU A 88 14.72 2.78 -4.01
N SER A 89 15.64 2.09 -4.66
CA SER A 89 15.43 1.39 -5.93
C SER A 89 15.94 -0.03 -5.82
N ARG A 90 15.16 -1.00 -6.31
CA ARG A 90 15.52 -2.40 -6.32
C ARG A 90 14.79 -3.12 -7.46
N GLU A 91 15.50 -3.93 -8.24
CA GLU A 91 14.90 -4.84 -9.23
C GLU A 91 14.01 -5.89 -8.55
N GLY A 92 13.08 -6.46 -9.30
CA GLY A 92 12.20 -7.50 -8.79
C GLY A 92 12.95 -8.77 -8.38
N PHE A 93 12.48 -9.41 -7.34
CA PHE A 93 13.04 -10.69 -6.88
C PHE A 93 12.29 -11.90 -7.45
N SER A 94 11.18 -11.68 -8.13
CA SER A 94 10.39 -12.70 -8.82
C SER A 94 10.62 -12.62 -10.33
N THR A 95 10.61 -13.76 -11.00
CA THR A 95 10.78 -13.86 -12.45
C THR A 95 9.47 -14.22 -13.11
N ASN A 96 9.06 -13.45 -14.09
CA ASN A 96 7.89 -13.75 -14.91
C ASN A 96 8.22 -14.89 -15.87
N MET A 97 7.39 -15.92 -15.89
CA MET A 97 7.52 -17.10 -16.76
C MET A 97 6.39 -17.16 -17.79
N PHE A 98 5.60 -16.09 -17.94
CA PHE A 98 4.52 -16.03 -18.90
C PHE A 98 5.08 -15.99 -20.34
N PRO A 99 4.50 -16.75 -21.30
CA PRO A 99 4.95 -16.75 -22.69
C PRO A 99 5.04 -15.37 -23.32
N GLY A 100 6.23 -15.01 -23.78
CA GLY A 100 6.53 -13.68 -24.33
C GLY A 100 6.99 -12.65 -23.32
N LYS A 101 7.04 -13.00 -22.03
CA LYS A 101 7.54 -12.16 -20.92
C LYS A 101 8.56 -12.90 -20.04
N GLU A 102 9.09 -14.01 -20.56
CA GLU A 102 10.02 -14.83 -19.80
C GLU A 102 11.29 -14.06 -19.43
N GLY A 103 11.61 -14.05 -18.16
CA GLY A 103 12.80 -13.39 -17.63
C GLY A 103 12.60 -11.94 -17.19
N GLU A 104 11.43 -11.34 -17.42
CA GLU A 104 11.10 -10.05 -16.83
C GLU A 104 11.00 -10.18 -15.32
N ASP A 105 11.51 -9.19 -14.59
CA ASP A 105 11.44 -9.16 -13.15
C ASP A 105 10.09 -8.58 -12.68
N VAL A 106 9.63 -9.09 -11.54
CA VAL A 106 8.41 -8.67 -10.85
C VAL A 106 8.74 -8.49 -9.36
N ASP A 107 7.98 -7.67 -8.67
CA ASP A 107 8.18 -7.29 -7.27
C ASP A 107 9.41 -6.39 -7.04
N GLY A 108 9.66 -5.49 -7.97
CA GLY A 108 10.61 -4.39 -7.80
C GLY A 108 10.13 -3.36 -6.78
N ARG A 109 11.00 -2.41 -6.44
CA ARG A 109 10.68 -1.27 -5.59
C ARG A 109 11.36 -0.02 -6.15
N ASP A 110 10.59 1.04 -6.31
CA ASP A 110 11.10 2.37 -6.63
C ASP A 110 10.29 3.43 -5.87
N LEU A 111 10.92 3.99 -4.85
CA LEU A 111 10.23 4.94 -3.97
C LEU A 111 11.13 6.08 -3.52
N THR A 112 10.51 7.21 -3.30
CA THR A 112 11.14 8.41 -2.73
C THR A 112 10.27 8.96 -1.61
N SER A 113 10.89 9.29 -0.50
CA SER A 113 10.22 9.95 0.62
C SER A 113 11.08 11.06 1.19
N TYR A 114 10.46 12.16 1.60
CA TYR A 114 11.14 13.22 2.32
C TYR A 114 10.24 13.88 3.35
N ARG A 115 10.87 14.43 4.39
CA ARG A 115 10.22 15.12 5.48
C ARG A 115 11.00 16.38 5.85
N ALA A 116 10.28 17.48 6.07
CA ALA A 116 10.80 18.72 6.62
C ALA A 116 10.07 19.05 7.90
N VAL A 117 10.82 19.34 8.96
CA VAL A 117 10.31 19.73 10.26
C VAL A 117 10.87 21.11 10.61
N LEU A 118 10.01 22.10 10.73
CA LEU A 118 10.33 23.43 11.19
C LEU A 118 9.81 23.61 12.62
N GLU A 119 10.69 23.91 13.56
CA GLU A 119 10.33 24.14 14.95
C GLU A 119 10.73 25.54 15.38
N ALA A 120 9.81 26.27 16.01
CA ALA A 120 9.98 27.63 16.46
C ALA A 120 9.60 27.78 17.92
N ASP A 121 10.48 28.35 18.74
CA ASP A 121 10.14 28.84 20.06
C ASP A 121 9.48 30.23 19.89
N LEU A 122 8.16 30.30 19.96
CA LEU A 122 7.38 31.53 19.79
C LEU A 122 7.60 32.49 20.98
N ASN A 123 7.81 31.90 22.16
CA ASN A 123 8.24 32.55 23.37
C ASN A 123 8.81 31.51 24.35
N GLU A 124 9.22 31.91 25.57
CA GLU A 124 9.84 31.02 26.55
C GLU A 124 9.00 29.80 26.94
N ASN A 125 7.67 29.86 26.72
CA ASN A 125 6.71 28.84 27.16
C ASN A 125 5.92 28.23 26.01
N THR A 126 6.18 28.64 24.76
CA THR A 126 5.37 28.19 23.60
C THR A 126 6.28 27.75 22.46
N VAL A 127 6.12 26.49 22.07
CA VAL A 127 6.80 25.88 20.92
C VAL A 127 5.77 25.53 19.86
N ALA A 128 6.04 25.92 18.62
CA ALA A 128 5.28 25.49 17.44
C ALA A 128 6.14 24.65 16.53
N ARG A 129 5.58 23.56 16.03
CA ARG A 129 6.27 22.67 15.09
C ARG A 129 5.38 22.42 13.88
N PHE A 130 5.91 22.71 12.69
CA PHE A 130 5.29 22.35 11.44
C PHE A 130 6.08 21.21 10.79
N THR A 131 5.37 20.16 10.37
CA THR A 131 5.94 19.00 9.67
C THR A 131 5.26 18.85 8.32
N TYR A 132 6.07 18.75 7.29
CA TYR A 132 5.65 18.35 5.95
C TYR A 132 6.28 17.01 5.59
N MET A 133 5.48 16.10 5.03
CA MET A 133 5.93 14.80 4.54
C MET A 133 5.42 14.57 3.13
N ASN A 134 6.25 13.93 2.32
CA ASN A 134 5.88 13.43 1.00
C ASN A 134 6.44 12.02 0.80
N PHE A 135 5.67 11.19 0.15
CA PHE A 135 6.04 9.84 -0.25
C PHE A 135 5.49 9.58 -1.65
N GLU A 136 6.30 8.96 -2.49
CA GLU A 136 5.94 8.54 -3.84
C GLU A 136 6.56 7.18 -4.14
N GLU A 137 5.79 6.27 -4.68
CA GLU A 137 6.21 4.96 -5.14
C GLU A 137 5.58 4.66 -6.50
N ASP A 138 6.38 4.16 -7.46
CA ASP A 138 5.93 3.74 -8.79
C ASP A 138 6.78 2.55 -9.22
N ASP A 139 6.23 1.34 -9.07
CA ASP A 139 6.96 0.11 -9.33
C ASP A 139 6.07 -1.01 -9.91
N ASN A 140 6.68 -2.18 -10.15
CA ASN A 140 6.03 -3.37 -10.69
C ASN A 140 5.68 -4.40 -9.60
N ARG A 141 5.43 -3.97 -8.38
CA ARG A 141 5.06 -4.85 -7.27
C ARG A 141 3.68 -5.46 -7.48
N ALA A 142 3.60 -6.78 -7.38
CA ALA A 142 2.33 -7.49 -7.35
C ALA A 142 1.82 -7.57 -5.90
N ARG A 143 0.55 -7.18 -5.65
CA ARG A 143 -0.08 -7.29 -4.32
C ARG A 143 -0.38 -8.73 -3.91
N ALA A 144 -0.65 -9.59 -4.89
CA ALA A 144 -0.91 -11.00 -4.68
C ALA A 144 0.10 -11.81 -5.47
N GLY A 145 1.01 -12.40 -4.75
CA GLY A 145 1.92 -13.38 -5.29
C GLY A 145 1.28 -14.77 -5.35
N ARG A 146 2.06 -15.73 -5.84
CA ARG A 146 1.69 -17.14 -5.85
C ARG A 146 1.42 -17.63 -4.43
N GLN A 147 0.20 -18.04 -4.19
CA GLN A 147 -0.17 -18.61 -2.89
C GLN A 147 0.34 -20.04 -2.76
N MET A 148 0.81 -20.39 -1.57
CA MET A 148 1.01 -21.78 -1.21
C MET A 148 -0.35 -22.48 -1.19
N CYS A 149 -0.51 -23.48 -2.04
CA CYS A 149 -1.74 -24.19 -2.19
C CYS A 149 -2.00 -25.07 -0.97
N LYS A 150 -3.03 -24.74 -0.20
CA LYS A 150 -3.58 -25.64 0.80
C LYS A 150 -4.65 -26.49 0.11
N THR A 151 -4.61 -27.77 0.32
CA THR A 151 -5.63 -28.74 0.02
C THR A 151 -7.03 -28.18 0.10
N THR A 152 -7.79 -28.31 -0.97
CA THR A 152 -9.23 -28.23 -0.97
C THR A 152 -9.80 -29.62 -1.19
N GLU A 153 -10.92 -29.93 -0.55
CA GLU A 153 -11.63 -31.20 -0.75
C GLU A 153 -12.19 -31.35 -2.17
N THR A 154 -12.12 -30.29 -2.95
CA THR A 154 -12.63 -30.25 -4.31
C THR A 154 -11.47 -30.41 -5.29
N PRO A 155 -11.37 -31.54 -6.01
CA PRO A 155 -10.29 -31.79 -6.98
C PRO A 155 -10.14 -30.72 -8.07
N SER A 156 -11.19 -29.94 -8.30
CA SER A 156 -11.23 -28.85 -9.29
C SER A 156 -10.33 -27.66 -8.95
N TYR A 157 -9.86 -27.52 -7.72
CA TYR A 157 -8.99 -26.41 -7.31
C TYR A 157 -7.49 -26.75 -7.33
N GLY A 158 -7.09 -27.89 -7.88
CA GLY A 158 -5.72 -28.20 -8.28
C GLY A 158 -4.69 -28.39 -7.16
N CYS A 159 -5.09 -28.30 -5.90
CA CYS A 159 -4.19 -28.50 -4.79
C CYS A 159 -4.33 -29.93 -4.24
N HIS A 160 -3.22 -30.60 -3.97
CA HIS A 160 -3.25 -31.90 -3.36
C HIS A 160 -3.84 -31.88 -1.94
N PRO A 161 -4.75 -32.81 -1.62
CA PRO A 161 -5.25 -33.00 -0.27
C PRO A 161 -4.09 -33.22 0.72
N PHE A 162 -4.12 -32.47 1.84
CA PHE A 162 -3.17 -32.62 2.96
C PHE A 162 -1.70 -32.27 2.70
N LYS A 163 -1.38 -31.58 1.58
CA LYS A 163 -0.02 -31.18 1.28
C LYS A 163 0.08 -29.68 1.04
N PHE A 164 1.01 -29.01 1.72
CA PHE A 164 1.47 -27.71 1.28
C PHE A 164 2.38 -27.93 0.08
N GLY A 165 1.93 -27.58 -1.11
CA GLY A 165 2.68 -27.67 -2.36
C GLY A 165 2.88 -26.31 -2.97
N ARG A 166 3.88 -26.20 -3.82
CA ARG A 166 4.12 -25.06 -4.71
C ARG A 166 3.54 -25.33 -6.09
N GLU A 167 2.59 -26.26 -6.15
CA GLU A 167 1.98 -26.67 -7.40
C GLU A 167 1.07 -25.56 -7.90
N GLN A 168 1.19 -25.25 -9.18
CA GLN A 168 0.30 -24.31 -9.84
C GLN A 168 -1.10 -24.94 -9.87
N PRO A 169 -2.16 -24.22 -9.48
CA PRO A 169 -3.52 -24.69 -9.71
C PRO A 169 -3.72 -24.96 -11.20
N GLN A 170 -4.47 -26.00 -11.53
CA GLN A 170 -4.83 -26.22 -12.93
C GLN A 170 -5.64 -25.05 -13.45
N ALA A 171 -5.39 -24.69 -14.70
CA ALA A 171 -6.19 -23.68 -15.37
C ALA A 171 -7.69 -24.06 -15.32
N GLY A 172 -8.52 -23.10 -14.98
CA GLY A 172 -9.94 -23.34 -14.70
C GLY A 172 -10.24 -23.62 -13.24
N SER A 173 -9.24 -23.71 -12.36
CA SER A 173 -9.40 -23.72 -10.92
C SER A 173 -9.37 -22.30 -10.34
N GLY A 174 -9.99 -22.14 -9.19
CA GLY A 174 -10.05 -20.83 -8.54
C GLY A 174 -11.12 -19.90 -9.10
N LEU A 175 -10.88 -18.59 -9.02
CA LEU A 175 -11.87 -17.58 -9.41
C LEU A 175 -12.32 -17.70 -10.87
N ASN A 176 -11.40 -18.07 -11.77
CA ASN A 176 -11.71 -18.28 -13.19
C ASN A 176 -12.67 -19.44 -13.42
N GLY A 177 -12.45 -20.56 -12.74
CA GLY A 177 -13.40 -21.69 -12.82
C GLY A 177 -14.78 -21.33 -12.30
N LEU A 178 -14.84 -20.52 -11.24
CA LEU A 178 -16.10 -20.03 -10.67
C LEU A 178 -16.79 -19.05 -11.63
N LEU A 179 -16.08 -18.08 -12.18
CA LEU A 179 -16.63 -17.08 -13.09
C LEU A 179 -17.09 -17.70 -14.41
N LEU A 180 -16.30 -18.58 -15.00
CA LEU A 180 -16.68 -19.30 -16.22
C LEU A 180 -17.85 -20.25 -15.98
N GLY A 181 -17.89 -20.90 -14.81
CA GLY A 181 -19.02 -21.74 -14.39
C GLY A 181 -20.29 -20.94 -14.15
N ALA A 182 -20.20 -19.82 -13.47
CA ALA A 182 -21.33 -18.92 -13.20
C ALA A 182 -21.88 -18.28 -14.49
N ALA A 183 -21.02 -17.99 -15.46
CA ALA A 183 -21.42 -17.48 -16.77
C ALA A 183 -21.99 -18.58 -17.71
N GLY A 184 -22.03 -19.84 -17.27
CA GLY A 184 -22.49 -20.97 -18.10
C GLY A 184 -21.54 -21.32 -19.26
N LEU A 185 -20.37 -20.71 -19.33
CA LEU A 185 -19.41 -20.89 -20.42
C LEU A 185 -18.76 -22.27 -20.41
N GLN A 186 -18.66 -22.91 -19.24
CA GLN A 186 -18.22 -24.31 -19.11
C GLN A 186 -19.10 -25.31 -19.86
N SER A 187 -20.37 -24.96 -20.09
CA SER A 187 -21.31 -25.84 -20.82
C SER A 187 -21.08 -25.83 -22.33
N PHE A 188 -20.34 -24.85 -22.86
CA PHE A 188 -20.17 -24.70 -24.32
C PHE A 188 -18.89 -25.30 -24.86
N SER A 189 -17.86 -25.47 -24.03
CA SER A 189 -16.64 -26.21 -24.42
C SER A 189 -15.88 -26.62 -23.16
N PRO A 190 -15.46 -27.89 -23.04
CA PRO A 190 -14.54 -28.24 -21.99
C PRO A 190 -13.28 -27.40 -22.19
N LEU A 191 -12.82 -26.72 -21.13
CA LEU A 191 -11.51 -26.10 -21.10
C LEU A 191 -10.49 -27.13 -21.59
N ASP A 192 -9.56 -26.72 -22.45
CA ASP A 192 -8.43 -27.58 -22.75
C ASP A 192 -7.66 -27.78 -21.44
N ALA A 193 -7.81 -28.95 -20.87
CA ALA A 193 -7.22 -29.31 -19.59
C ALA A 193 -5.72 -29.59 -19.69
N THR A 194 -5.03 -28.89 -20.58
CA THR A 194 -3.56 -28.94 -20.59
C THR A 194 -3.08 -28.37 -19.25
N PRO A 195 -2.46 -29.17 -18.38
CA PRO A 195 -2.02 -28.69 -17.09
C PRO A 195 -1.03 -27.53 -17.28
N SER A 196 -1.20 -26.48 -16.49
CA SER A 196 -0.20 -25.43 -16.38
C SER A 196 1.15 -26.05 -16.04
N GLN A 197 2.22 -25.54 -16.64
CA GLN A 197 3.56 -25.98 -16.29
C GLN A 197 3.82 -25.61 -14.82
N PRO A 198 4.21 -26.58 -13.98
CA PRO A 198 4.52 -26.30 -12.59
C PRO A 198 5.73 -25.36 -12.52
N LEU A 199 5.61 -24.29 -11.76
CA LEU A 199 6.74 -23.44 -11.43
C LEU A 199 7.66 -24.19 -10.47
N THR A 200 8.94 -24.19 -10.76
CA THR A 200 9.96 -24.95 -10.01
C THR A 200 10.55 -24.14 -8.86
N ASP A 201 10.43 -22.82 -8.89
CA ASP A 201 10.94 -21.90 -7.90
C ASP A 201 9.82 -21.06 -7.30
N ILE A 202 9.94 -20.71 -6.01
CA ILE A 202 9.01 -19.83 -5.29
C ILE A 202 9.01 -18.40 -5.86
N ARG A 203 10.12 -18.00 -6.48
CA ARG A 203 10.31 -16.69 -7.08
C ARG A 203 9.90 -16.63 -8.56
N GLN A 204 9.24 -17.65 -9.04
CA GLN A 204 8.64 -17.65 -10.37
C GLN A 204 7.15 -17.34 -10.29
N THR A 205 6.65 -16.57 -11.23
CA THR A 205 5.23 -16.22 -11.35
C THR A 205 4.81 -16.23 -12.81
N TYR A 206 3.53 -16.25 -13.06
CA TYR A 206 2.95 -16.02 -14.38
C TYR A 206 2.14 -14.72 -14.32
N GLN A 207 2.59 -13.71 -15.02
CA GLN A 207 1.90 -12.41 -15.12
C GLN A 207 1.71 -12.09 -16.61
N ALA A 208 0.48 -12.17 -17.09
CA ALA A 208 0.15 -11.86 -18.47
C ALA A 208 0.24 -10.36 -18.76
N ILE A 209 0.06 -9.54 -17.76
CA ILE A 209 0.29 -8.09 -17.78
C ILE A 209 1.37 -7.73 -16.78
N ASP A 210 2.06 -6.62 -17.03
CA ASP A 210 3.02 -6.09 -16.08
C ASP A 210 2.27 -5.54 -14.86
N PRO A 211 2.61 -6.00 -13.64
CA PRO A 211 2.05 -5.41 -12.46
C PRO A 211 2.39 -3.93 -12.38
N VAL A 212 1.46 -3.15 -11.87
CA VAL A 212 1.66 -1.72 -11.59
C VAL A 212 1.28 -1.47 -10.16
N TYR A 213 2.14 -0.80 -9.42
CA TYR A 213 1.84 -0.31 -8.10
C TYR A 213 2.30 1.13 -7.97
N LYS A 214 1.37 2.03 -7.71
CA LYS A 214 1.63 3.45 -7.47
C LYS A 214 1.04 3.84 -6.13
N ALA A 215 1.83 4.50 -5.30
CA ALA A 215 1.36 5.07 -4.06
C ALA A 215 1.93 6.47 -3.88
N ASN A 216 1.12 7.36 -3.35
CA ASN A 216 1.55 8.70 -2.98
C ASN A 216 0.95 9.10 -1.64
N GLU A 217 1.67 9.96 -0.93
CA GLU A 217 1.23 10.49 0.35
C GLU A 217 1.78 11.90 0.54
N LYS A 218 0.94 12.82 1.02
CA LYS A 218 1.33 14.15 1.48
C LYS A 218 0.69 14.41 2.82
N ALA A 219 1.49 14.86 3.78
CA ALA A 219 1.00 15.20 5.10
C ALA A 219 1.53 16.55 5.55
N TYR A 220 0.65 17.35 6.11
CA TYR A 220 0.92 18.65 6.73
C TYR A 220 0.45 18.58 8.18
N MET A 221 1.35 18.78 9.12
CA MET A 221 1.04 18.69 10.54
C MET A 221 1.55 19.95 11.25
N LEU A 222 0.72 20.52 12.11
CA LEU A 222 1.09 21.61 12.99
C LEU A 222 0.82 21.18 14.44
N ALA A 223 1.85 21.20 15.28
CA ALA A 223 1.77 20.95 16.70
C ALA A 223 2.18 22.21 17.47
N ILE A 224 1.38 22.62 18.43
CA ILE A 224 1.66 23.74 19.31
C ILE A 224 1.61 23.23 20.75
N GLU A 225 2.65 23.51 21.53
CA GLU A 225 2.71 23.21 22.96
C GLU A 225 2.92 24.50 23.72
N ASN A 226 2.07 24.75 24.72
CA ASN A 226 2.13 25.94 25.55
C ASN A 226 2.14 25.55 27.03
N ASN A 227 3.13 26.08 27.77
CA ASN A 227 3.35 25.89 29.18
C ASN A 227 3.30 27.26 29.96
N SER A 228 2.57 28.25 29.43
CA SER A 228 2.49 29.59 30.03
C SER A 228 1.68 29.63 31.33
N PHE A 229 0.88 28.62 31.56
CA PHE A 229 0.06 28.55 32.78
C PHE A 229 0.76 27.66 33.79
N GLU A 230 0.83 28.13 35.04
CA GLU A 230 1.43 27.35 36.11
C GLU A 230 0.69 26.00 36.29
N ASN A 231 1.46 24.93 36.27
CA ASN A 231 0.98 23.54 36.39
C ASN A 231 -0.03 23.09 35.33
N LEU A 232 -0.08 23.75 34.17
CA LEU A 232 -0.90 23.33 33.03
C LEU A 232 -0.08 23.30 31.73
N THR A 233 -0.18 22.20 30.98
CA THR A 233 0.30 22.09 29.64
C THR A 233 -0.87 22.04 28.66
N ILE A 234 -0.86 22.89 27.65
CA ILE A 234 -1.85 22.89 26.55
C ILE A 234 -1.15 22.43 25.28
N LYS A 235 -1.70 21.43 24.63
CA LYS A 235 -1.25 20.95 23.33
C LYS A 235 -2.36 21.07 22.31
N ALA A 236 -2.04 21.57 21.12
CA ALA A 236 -2.95 21.60 19.98
C ALA A 236 -2.24 21.01 18.77
N ASN A 237 -2.90 20.06 18.11
CA ASN A 237 -2.40 19.42 16.91
C ASN A 237 -3.42 19.58 15.79
N PHE A 238 -2.91 19.82 14.58
CA PHE A 238 -3.69 19.89 13.35
C PHE A 238 -2.96 19.07 12.30
N ALA A 239 -3.70 18.27 11.56
CA ALA A 239 -3.15 17.53 10.43
C ALA A 239 -4.10 17.55 9.24
N TYR A 240 -3.48 17.64 8.07
CA TYR A 240 -4.10 17.39 6.79
C TYR A 240 -3.26 16.37 6.05
N HIS A 241 -3.88 15.34 5.55
CA HIS A 241 -3.21 14.23 4.90
C HIS A 241 -3.99 13.79 3.67
N GLU A 242 -3.29 13.64 2.57
CA GLU A 242 -3.78 13.08 1.31
C GLU A 242 -2.97 11.83 0.99
N SER A 243 -3.63 10.77 0.55
CA SER A 243 -2.94 9.58 0.04
C SER A 243 -3.70 8.94 -1.10
N GLY A 244 -2.97 8.35 -2.04
CA GLY A 244 -3.51 7.61 -3.16
C GLY A 244 -2.77 6.29 -3.33
N ILE A 245 -3.49 5.24 -3.70
CA ILE A 245 -2.92 3.95 -4.09
C ILE A 245 -3.63 3.49 -5.36
N MET A 246 -2.85 3.11 -6.35
CA MET A 246 -3.33 2.40 -7.54
C MET A 246 -2.51 1.13 -7.71
N SER A 247 -3.18 0.02 -7.93
CA SER A 247 -2.50 -1.24 -8.22
C SER A 247 -3.23 -2.03 -9.30
N GLN A 248 -2.47 -2.65 -10.18
CA GLN A 248 -2.97 -3.52 -11.23
C GLN A 248 -2.10 -4.77 -11.30
N GLN A 249 -2.72 -5.93 -11.48
CA GLN A 249 -1.99 -7.20 -11.61
C GLN A 249 -2.85 -8.28 -12.25
N ASP A 250 -2.20 -9.30 -12.81
CA ASP A 250 -2.86 -10.55 -13.20
C ASP A 250 -3.16 -11.39 -11.96
N TYR A 251 -4.44 -11.58 -11.68
CA TYR A 251 -4.90 -12.38 -10.53
C TYR A 251 -4.94 -13.87 -10.82
N THR A 252 -4.86 -14.27 -12.08
CA THR A 252 -5.00 -15.66 -12.48
C THR A 252 -3.74 -16.47 -12.30
N ASN A 253 -2.57 -15.82 -12.43
CA ASN A 253 -1.26 -16.48 -12.47
C ASN A 253 -1.26 -17.68 -13.41
N ASN A 254 -1.97 -17.59 -14.54
CA ASN A 254 -2.10 -18.64 -15.55
C ASN A 254 -0.94 -18.57 -16.52
N ASP A 255 -0.43 -19.73 -16.96
CA ASP A 255 0.68 -19.81 -17.90
C ASP A 255 0.32 -19.50 -19.36
N GLY A 256 -0.92 -19.11 -19.65
CA GLY A 256 -1.41 -18.79 -20.98
C GLY A 256 -1.50 -19.98 -21.96
N ARG A 257 -1.12 -21.18 -21.54
CA ARG A 257 -1.14 -22.38 -22.41
C ARG A 257 -2.50 -23.06 -22.41
N THR A 258 -3.25 -22.92 -21.33
CA THR A 258 -4.62 -23.42 -21.27
C THR A 258 -5.52 -22.52 -22.08
N LYS A 259 -6.09 -23.06 -23.11
CA LYS A 259 -7.01 -22.33 -23.98
C LYS A 259 -8.43 -22.36 -23.42
N LEU A 260 -9.17 -21.25 -23.56
CA LEU A 260 -10.56 -21.15 -23.12
C LEU A 260 -11.48 -22.08 -23.87
N PHE A 261 -11.16 -22.36 -25.15
CA PHE A 261 -11.96 -23.24 -25.99
C PHE A 261 -11.08 -24.21 -26.77
N LYS A 262 -11.53 -25.47 -26.78
CA LYS A 262 -10.97 -26.51 -27.61
C LYS A 262 -11.83 -26.64 -28.89
N GLY A 263 -11.35 -26.11 -30.00
CA GLY A 263 -12.05 -26.16 -31.28
C GLY A 263 -12.86 -24.88 -31.57
N THR A 264 -13.64 -24.93 -32.62
CA THR A 264 -14.44 -23.79 -33.06
C THR A 264 -15.70 -23.63 -32.21
N ASN A 265 -15.77 -22.56 -31.48
CA ASN A 265 -17.01 -22.11 -30.83
C ASN A 265 -17.76 -21.20 -31.83
N PRO A 266 -19.06 -21.46 -32.13
CA PRO A 266 -19.81 -20.61 -33.06
C PRO A 266 -19.92 -19.14 -32.65
N PHE A 267 -19.79 -18.82 -31.36
CA PHE A 267 -19.77 -17.45 -30.88
C PHE A 267 -18.38 -16.81 -30.86
N PHE A 268 -17.33 -17.63 -30.83
CA PHE A 268 -15.93 -17.21 -30.78
C PHE A 268 -15.09 -18.11 -31.68
N PRO A 269 -15.20 -17.95 -32.99
CA PRO A 269 -14.63 -18.91 -33.96
C PRO A 269 -13.10 -19.03 -33.91
N ASN A 270 -12.42 -18.02 -33.36
CA ASN A 270 -10.99 -18.03 -33.14
C ASN A 270 -10.56 -18.52 -31.76
N GLY A 271 -11.52 -18.91 -30.90
CA GLY A 271 -11.24 -19.33 -29.51
C GLY A 271 -10.93 -18.16 -28.58
N GLU A 272 -11.07 -16.94 -29.04
CA GLU A 272 -10.75 -15.72 -28.27
C GLU A 272 -12.00 -15.13 -27.66
N ILE A 273 -11.90 -14.70 -26.40
CA ILE A 273 -12.98 -14.01 -25.68
C ILE A 273 -12.53 -12.59 -25.37
N PRO A 274 -13.37 -11.57 -25.64
CA PRO A 274 -13.13 -10.23 -25.14
C PRO A 274 -13.16 -10.24 -23.61
N ILE A 275 -12.07 -9.81 -22.98
CA ILE A 275 -11.98 -9.70 -21.53
C ILE A 275 -12.26 -8.26 -21.15
N SER A 276 -13.16 -8.07 -20.18
CA SER A 276 -13.40 -6.76 -19.62
C SER A 276 -12.21 -6.33 -18.78
N GLY A 277 -11.78 -5.10 -18.94
CA GLY A 277 -10.73 -4.47 -18.17
C GLY A 277 -11.12 -3.05 -17.81
N PHE A 278 -10.57 -2.58 -16.70
CA PHE A 278 -10.74 -1.22 -16.25
C PHE A 278 -9.91 -0.27 -17.13
N THR A 279 -10.56 0.69 -17.73
CA THR A 279 -9.87 1.89 -18.23
C THR A 279 -10.22 3.04 -17.31
N ASP A 280 -9.28 3.94 -17.09
CA ASP A 280 -9.41 5.17 -16.31
C ASP A 280 -10.85 5.69 -16.31
N PRO A 281 -11.53 5.81 -15.16
CA PRO A 281 -12.91 6.28 -15.07
C PRO A 281 -13.10 7.68 -15.67
N ASN A 282 -12.00 8.45 -15.80
CA ASN A 282 -11.99 9.76 -16.39
C ASN A 282 -11.84 9.74 -17.93
N SER A 283 -11.54 8.60 -18.53
CA SER A 283 -11.33 8.50 -19.99
C SER A 283 -12.61 8.47 -20.82
N GLY A 284 -13.78 8.42 -20.20
CA GLY A 284 -15.06 8.34 -20.88
C GLY A 284 -15.37 6.99 -21.57
N ASN A 285 -14.46 6.02 -21.47
CA ASN A 285 -14.60 4.69 -22.07
C ASN A 285 -15.14 3.62 -21.10
N PHE A 286 -15.84 4.05 -20.08
CA PHE A 286 -16.54 3.17 -19.15
C PHE A 286 -17.64 2.41 -19.92
N GLY A 287 -17.49 1.10 -20.08
CA GLY A 287 -18.60 0.26 -20.52
C GLY A 287 -18.57 -0.21 -21.98
N THR A 288 -17.43 -0.32 -22.61
CA THR A 288 -17.34 -1.09 -23.85
C THR A 288 -17.35 -2.59 -23.54
N MET A 289 -18.35 -3.27 -24.05
CA MET A 289 -18.82 -4.58 -23.65
C MET A 289 -17.77 -5.69 -23.79
N GLY A 290 -17.18 -6.10 -22.69
CA GLY A 290 -16.72 -7.46 -22.50
C GLY A 290 -17.87 -8.38 -22.09
N ILE A 291 -17.64 -9.67 -21.95
CA ILE A 291 -18.65 -10.69 -21.54
C ILE A 291 -19.31 -10.30 -20.21
N PHE A 292 -18.60 -9.60 -19.35
CA PHE A 292 -19.04 -9.20 -18.01
C PHE A 292 -19.40 -7.71 -17.89
N GLY A 293 -19.37 -6.95 -18.99
CA GLY A 293 -19.47 -5.48 -18.96
C GLY A 293 -18.08 -4.83 -18.69
N GLY A 294 -17.99 -3.51 -18.82
CA GLY A 294 -16.72 -2.80 -18.67
C GLY A 294 -15.92 -2.66 -19.98
N SER A 295 -14.74 -2.06 -19.92
CA SER A 295 -13.86 -1.93 -21.07
C SER A 295 -13.08 -3.21 -21.34
N THR A 296 -12.82 -3.50 -22.62
CA THR A 296 -12.11 -4.71 -23.02
C THR A 296 -10.60 -4.51 -22.91
N GLY A 297 -9.91 -5.38 -22.18
CA GLY A 297 -8.44 -5.49 -22.17
C GLY A 297 -7.87 -6.17 -23.43
N GLY A 298 -8.69 -6.37 -24.46
CA GLY A 298 -8.34 -7.09 -25.68
C GLY A 298 -9.08 -8.42 -25.80
N THR A 299 -8.70 -9.21 -26.79
CA THR A 299 -9.20 -10.56 -27.00
C THR A 299 -8.09 -11.56 -26.69
N HIS A 300 -8.40 -12.58 -25.88
CA HIS A 300 -7.46 -13.61 -25.46
C HIS A 300 -8.06 -15.00 -25.64
N ASP A 301 -7.23 -15.97 -25.93
CA ASP A 301 -7.62 -17.37 -26.08
C ASP A 301 -7.35 -18.22 -24.81
N TYR A 302 -6.88 -17.59 -23.73
CA TYR A 302 -6.61 -18.19 -22.43
C TYR A 302 -7.39 -17.49 -21.31
N PRO A 303 -7.63 -18.18 -20.18
CA PRO A 303 -8.25 -17.56 -19.02
C PRO A 303 -7.36 -16.43 -18.48
N PHE A 304 -7.92 -15.26 -18.38
CA PHE A 304 -7.24 -14.07 -17.89
C PHE A 304 -8.22 -13.22 -17.08
N ALA A 305 -7.78 -12.77 -15.93
CA ALA A 305 -8.46 -11.77 -15.16
C ALA A 305 -7.41 -10.93 -14.44
N TYR A 306 -7.52 -9.63 -14.57
CA TYR A 306 -6.69 -8.73 -13.80
C TYR A 306 -7.55 -7.95 -12.82
N ASP A 307 -6.91 -7.56 -11.75
CA ASP A 307 -7.48 -6.75 -10.68
C ASP A 307 -6.85 -5.36 -10.77
N THR A 308 -7.70 -4.34 -10.85
CA THR A 308 -7.28 -2.96 -10.69
C THR A 308 -7.98 -2.37 -9.49
N SER A 309 -7.19 -1.93 -8.53
CA SER A 309 -7.68 -1.24 -7.34
C SER A 309 -7.14 0.18 -7.31
N TYR A 310 -8.02 1.11 -7.03
CA TYR A 310 -7.68 2.50 -6.81
C TYR A 310 -8.31 2.97 -5.50
N SER A 311 -7.55 3.70 -4.71
CA SER A 311 -8.04 4.28 -3.46
C SER A 311 -7.43 5.65 -3.27
N GLU A 312 -8.25 6.65 -3.04
CA GLU A 312 -7.85 7.96 -2.55
C GLU A 312 -8.40 8.17 -1.14
N ASN A 313 -7.63 8.83 -0.32
CA ASN A 313 -8.00 9.16 1.04
C ASN A 313 -7.61 10.60 1.35
N GLU A 314 -8.55 11.37 1.87
CA GLU A 314 -8.34 12.68 2.47
C GLU A 314 -8.67 12.62 3.96
N TYR A 315 -7.77 13.08 4.78
CA TYR A 315 -7.87 12.98 6.23
C TYR A 315 -7.56 14.32 6.88
N LYS A 316 -8.46 14.80 7.72
CA LYS A 316 -8.32 16.02 8.52
C LYS A 316 -8.44 15.69 9.98
N TYR A 317 -7.51 16.16 10.75
CA TYR A 317 -7.48 15.95 12.20
C TYR A 317 -7.17 17.25 12.93
N ALA A 318 -7.87 17.45 14.03
CA ALA A 318 -7.57 18.50 14.99
C ALA A 318 -7.79 17.98 16.40
N ASP A 319 -6.87 18.26 17.31
CA ASP A 319 -7.05 18.02 18.73
C ASP A 319 -6.52 19.16 19.59
N VAL A 320 -7.13 19.33 20.76
CA VAL A 320 -6.63 20.18 21.82
C VAL A 320 -6.68 19.38 23.13
N THR A 321 -5.56 19.31 23.82
CA THR A 321 -5.43 18.60 25.10
C THR A 321 -4.89 19.56 26.16
N ILE A 322 -5.49 19.53 27.36
CA ILE A 322 -5.04 20.23 28.52
C ILE A 322 -4.71 19.20 29.60
N ALA A 323 -3.47 19.22 30.08
CA ALA A 323 -3.01 18.35 31.15
C ALA A 323 -2.58 19.20 32.35
N SER A 324 -2.98 18.81 33.56
CA SER A 324 -2.53 19.44 34.79
C SER A 324 -1.37 18.67 35.43
N ASP A 325 -0.52 19.41 36.15
CA ASP A 325 0.58 18.88 36.97
C ASP A 325 0.60 19.63 38.33
N PHE A 326 -0.51 19.48 39.08
CA PHE A 326 -0.64 20.10 40.38
C PHE A 326 0.06 19.27 41.46
N ASP A 327 0.61 19.96 42.44
CA ASP A 327 1.22 19.32 43.63
C ASP A 327 0.20 18.56 44.53
N GLY A 328 -1.08 18.68 44.23
CA GLY A 328 -2.18 18.04 44.96
C GLY A 328 -2.38 16.56 44.59
N ASN A 329 -3.35 15.93 45.27
CA ASN A 329 -3.69 14.52 45.06
C ASN A 329 -4.52 14.28 43.79
N VAL A 330 -4.87 15.30 43.04
CA VAL A 330 -5.74 15.21 41.87
C VAL A 330 -5.11 15.96 40.71
N ASN A 331 -4.86 15.24 39.62
CA ASN A 331 -4.51 15.79 38.33
C ASN A 331 -5.52 15.33 37.30
N PHE A 332 -5.64 16.06 36.19
CA PHE A 332 -6.57 15.73 35.13
C PHE A 332 -5.91 15.89 33.74
N VAL A 333 -6.44 15.15 32.78
CA VAL A 333 -6.25 15.38 31.36
C VAL A 333 -7.63 15.53 30.73
N ALA A 334 -7.84 16.63 30.03
CA ALA A 334 -9.06 16.87 29.27
C ALA A 334 -8.70 17.23 27.82
N GLY A 335 -9.49 16.80 26.87
CA GLY A 335 -9.24 17.10 25.49
C GLY A 335 -10.48 17.02 24.62
N PHE A 336 -10.37 17.63 23.46
CA PHE A 336 -11.35 17.55 22.39
C PHE A 336 -10.60 17.21 21.09
N ASN A 337 -11.16 16.30 20.31
CA ASN A 337 -10.63 15.98 18.99
C ASN A 337 -11.74 15.97 17.94
N MET A 338 -11.38 16.29 16.71
CA MET A 338 -12.21 16.21 15.52
C MET A 338 -11.42 15.44 14.44
N LEU A 339 -12.10 14.54 13.79
CA LEU A 339 -11.55 13.72 12.72
C LEU A 339 -12.57 13.66 11.59
N GLU A 340 -12.14 14.02 10.39
CA GLU A 340 -12.85 13.84 9.13
C GLU A 340 -12.00 12.97 8.22
N ASN A 341 -12.60 11.94 7.65
CA ASN A 341 -11.94 11.02 6.75
C ASN A 341 -12.85 10.73 5.56
N GLU A 342 -12.41 11.10 4.38
CA GLU A 342 -13.08 10.78 3.12
C GLU A 342 -12.24 9.76 2.35
N THR A 343 -12.86 8.69 1.91
CA THR A 343 -12.19 7.63 1.15
C THR A 343 -13.00 7.29 -0.09
N VAL A 344 -12.37 7.38 -1.24
CA VAL A 344 -12.90 6.89 -2.51
C VAL A 344 -12.17 5.60 -2.87
N ASN A 345 -12.92 4.54 -3.09
CA ASN A 345 -12.38 3.26 -3.54
C ASN A 345 -13.06 2.88 -4.86
N LEU A 346 -12.23 2.56 -5.85
CA LEU A 346 -12.67 1.96 -7.10
C LEU A 346 -11.99 0.60 -7.24
N TYR A 347 -12.74 -0.38 -7.66
CA TYR A 347 -12.28 -1.74 -7.84
C TYR A 347 -12.89 -2.33 -9.10
N ASP A 348 -12.06 -2.95 -9.96
CA ASP A 348 -12.46 -3.62 -11.20
C ASP A 348 -11.69 -4.95 -11.43
#